data_beed7d82637a82fe80113e33b8c1c69d
#
_entry.id   beed7d82637a82fe80113e33b8c1c69d
#
_cell.length_a   1.000
_cell.length_b   1.000
_cell.length_c   1.000
_cell.angle_alpha   90.00
_cell.angle_beta   90.00
_cell.angle_gamma   90.00
#
_symmetry.space_group_name_H-M   'P 1'
#
loop_
_entity.id
_entity.type
_entity.pdbx_description
1 polymer ?
#
loop_
_entity_poly.entity_id
_entity_poly.type
_entity_poly.pdbx_seq_one_letter_code
_entity_poly.pdbx_strand_id
1 'polypeptide(L)'
;SMDFLPTLARLAGGAVPDDRIIDGKDIQPLMLDEADAISPHDAIFYYRVDELQAVRSGNWKLHLTSGELYDLAADIGETTDLAAQNPEIVESLRQRADACRRDLGDSLTDATGENRRPCGRVENPQPLTTQDTNHPYIVAMYD
;
A
#
# COMPACT_ATOMS: atom_id res chain seq x y z
N SER A 1 0.20 6.65 2.51
CA SER A 1 1.08 7.69 1.94
C SER A 1 1.29 7.55 0.43
N MET A 2 1.15 6.35 -0.14
CA MET A 2 1.31 6.12 -1.60
C MET A 2 0.37 6.99 -2.46
N ASP A 3 -0.80 7.33 -1.95
CA ASP A 3 -1.84 8.09 -2.66
C ASP A 3 -1.55 9.60 -2.77
N PHE A 4 -0.60 10.12 -1.99
CA PHE A 4 -0.28 11.56 -2.04
C PHE A 4 0.28 12.00 -3.38
N LEU A 5 1.13 11.18 -4.02
CA LEU A 5 1.68 11.56 -5.31
C LEU A 5 0.58 11.77 -6.37
N PRO A 6 -0.31 10.81 -6.67
CA PRO A 6 -1.35 11.02 -7.67
C PRO A 6 -2.36 12.10 -7.27
N THR A 7 -2.73 12.17 -6.00
CA THR A 7 -3.68 13.18 -5.51
C THR A 7 -3.12 14.60 -5.65
N LEU A 8 -1.90 14.84 -5.17
CA LEU A 8 -1.28 16.18 -5.22
C LEU A 8 -0.88 16.57 -6.65
N ALA A 9 -0.43 15.62 -7.48
CA ALA A 9 -0.16 15.88 -8.89
C ALA A 9 -1.43 16.38 -9.60
N ARG A 10 -2.57 15.71 -9.39
CA ARG A 10 -3.86 16.13 -9.95
C ARG A 10 -4.31 17.49 -9.45
N LEU A 11 -4.22 17.73 -8.12
CA LEU A 11 -4.55 19.03 -7.53
C LEU A 11 -3.71 20.18 -8.09
N ALA A 12 -2.46 19.91 -8.42
CA ALA A 12 -1.55 20.86 -9.06
C ALA A 12 -1.77 21.02 -10.58
N GLY A 13 -2.75 20.34 -11.17
CA GLY A 13 -3.01 20.35 -12.61
C GLY A 13 -2.01 19.52 -13.43
N GLY A 14 -1.24 18.66 -12.78
CA GLY A 14 -0.30 17.73 -13.40
C GLY A 14 -0.86 16.32 -13.54
N ALA A 15 0.00 15.40 -13.94
CA ALA A 15 -0.29 13.97 -14.03
C ALA A 15 0.86 13.16 -13.44
N VAL A 16 0.55 11.96 -12.98
CA VAL A 16 1.58 10.99 -12.58
C VAL A 16 2.24 10.39 -13.82
N PRO A 17 3.52 9.98 -13.74
CA PRO A 17 4.16 9.25 -14.81
C PRO A 17 3.40 7.98 -15.17
N ASP A 18 3.32 7.67 -16.47
CA ASP A 18 2.71 6.46 -17.03
C ASP A 18 3.75 5.42 -17.51
N ASP A 19 5.04 5.76 -17.39
CA ASP A 19 6.19 4.93 -17.78
C ASP A 19 6.53 3.84 -16.74
N ARG A 20 5.82 3.83 -15.61
CA ARG A 20 6.03 2.90 -14.49
C ARG A 20 4.75 2.63 -13.72
N ILE A 21 4.73 1.53 -12.96
CA ILE A 21 3.59 1.20 -12.09
C ILE A 21 3.60 2.16 -10.89
N ILE A 22 2.49 2.86 -10.69
CA ILE A 22 2.22 3.70 -9.52
C ILE A 22 1.09 3.03 -8.73
N ASP A 23 1.38 2.59 -7.52
CA ASP A 23 0.42 1.89 -6.66
C ASP A 23 -0.61 2.85 -6.04
N GLY A 24 -0.23 4.11 -5.84
CA GLY A 24 -1.11 5.14 -5.32
C GLY A 24 -2.20 5.52 -6.29
N LYS A 25 -3.33 5.95 -5.74
CA LYS A 25 -4.51 6.43 -6.48
C LYS A 25 -4.94 7.79 -5.98
N ASP A 26 -5.71 8.53 -6.79
CA ASP A 26 -6.27 9.81 -6.38
C ASP A 26 -7.36 9.58 -5.32
N ILE A 27 -7.14 10.13 -4.13
CA ILE A 27 -8.08 10.10 -3.01
C ILE A 27 -8.67 11.47 -2.70
N GLN A 28 -8.58 12.44 -3.62
CA GLN A 28 -9.13 13.78 -3.42
C GLN A 28 -10.61 13.77 -3.02
N PRO A 29 -11.50 12.96 -3.64
CA PRO A 29 -12.91 12.92 -3.24
C PRO A 29 -13.10 12.53 -1.77
N LEU A 30 -12.29 11.59 -1.27
CA LEU A 30 -12.32 11.18 0.14
C LEU A 30 -11.78 12.28 1.07
N MET A 31 -10.74 13.00 0.64
CA MET A 31 -10.16 14.10 1.43
C MET A 31 -11.12 15.30 1.55
N LEU A 32 -11.97 15.51 0.56
CA LEU A 32 -12.94 16.60 0.50
C LEU A 32 -14.32 16.19 1.06
N ASP A 33 -14.48 14.97 1.56
CA ASP A 33 -15.73 14.41 2.05
C ASP A 33 -16.88 14.56 1.02
N GLU A 34 -16.56 14.30 -0.25
CA GLU A 34 -17.55 14.39 -1.31
C GLU A 34 -18.64 13.32 -1.12
N ALA A 35 -19.88 13.66 -1.43
CA ALA A 35 -20.98 12.70 -1.33
C ALA A 35 -20.70 11.47 -2.19
N ASP A 36 -20.94 10.27 -1.61
CA ASP A 36 -20.73 8.98 -2.25
C ASP A 36 -19.26 8.65 -2.61
N ALA A 37 -18.28 9.40 -2.07
CA ALA A 37 -16.88 9.09 -2.26
C ALA A 37 -16.52 7.73 -1.65
N ILE A 38 -15.96 6.84 -2.47
CA ILE A 38 -15.49 5.52 -2.06
C ILE A 38 -13.98 5.39 -2.27
N SER A 39 -13.34 4.53 -1.48
CA SER A 39 -11.92 4.25 -1.68
C SER A 39 -11.66 3.70 -3.08
N PRO A 40 -10.67 4.22 -3.81
CA PRO A 40 -10.27 3.66 -5.10
C PRO A 40 -9.48 2.35 -4.96
N HIS A 41 -9.17 1.92 -3.74
CA HIS A 41 -8.47 0.67 -3.45
C HIS A 41 -9.46 -0.43 -3.07
N ASP A 42 -9.42 -1.54 -3.80
CA ASP A 42 -10.23 -2.72 -3.54
C ASP A 42 -9.76 -3.51 -2.31
N ALA A 43 -8.47 -3.43 -2.02
CA ALA A 43 -7.87 -4.09 -0.87
C ALA A 43 -6.65 -3.33 -0.34
N ILE A 44 -6.33 -3.57 0.93
CA ILE A 44 -5.11 -3.10 1.60
C ILE A 44 -4.33 -4.34 2.03
N PHE A 45 -3.06 -4.37 1.69
CA PHE A 45 -2.14 -5.45 2.00
C PHE A 45 -1.17 -5.03 3.10
N TYR A 46 -1.07 -5.86 4.14
CA TYR A 46 -0.24 -5.58 5.31
C TYR A 46 1.04 -6.41 5.22
N TYR A 47 2.13 -5.74 4.91
CA TYR A 47 3.45 -6.36 4.87
C TYR A 47 4.24 -6.04 6.13
N ARG A 48 4.98 -7.04 6.62
CA ARG A 48 6.06 -6.88 7.58
C ARG A 48 7.37 -7.16 6.84
N VAL A 49 8.08 -6.10 6.46
CA VAL A 49 9.23 -6.17 5.55
C VAL A 49 8.80 -6.74 4.19
N ASP A 50 9.01 -8.03 3.93
CA ASP A 50 8.67 -8.77 2.71
C ASP A 50 7.69 -9.93 2.95
N GLU A 51 7.12 -10.02 4.14
CA GLU A 51 6.14 -11.01 4.56
C GLU A 51 4.72 -10.45 4.47
N LEU A 52 3.85 -11.03 3.65
CA LEU A 52 2.44 -10.64 3.58
C LEU A 52 1.66 -11.24 4.76
N GLN A 53 1.35 -10.41 5.75
CA GLN A 53 0.74 -10.84 7.02
C GLN A 53 -0.78 -10.87 6.97
N ALA A 54 -1.41 -9.88 6.33
CA ALA A 54 -2.86 -9.77 6.29
C ALA A 54 -3.35 -9.06 5.03
N VAL A 55 -4.63 -9.25 4.71
CA VAL A 55 -5.34 -8.54 3.66
C VAL A 55 -6.66 -8.01 4.20
N ARG A 56 -7.00 -6.76 3.84
CA ARG A 56 -8.28 -6.13 4.16
C ARG A 56 -8.99 -5.70 2.88
N SER A 57 -10.29 -6.00 2.80
CA SER A 57 -11.18 -5.47 1.76
C SER A 57 -12.51 -5.06 2.40
N GLY A 58 -12.89 -3.80 2.22
CA GLY A 58 -14.00 -3.22 2.96
C GLY A 58 -13.78 -3.30 4.48
N ASN A 59 -14.73 -3.88 5.19
CA ASN A 59 -14.66 -4.08 6.63
C ASN A 59 -13.92 -5.35 7.05
N TRP A 60 -13.73 -6.29 6.13
CA TRP A 60 -13.17 -7.60 6.44
C TRP A 60 -11.65 -7.61 6.38
N LYS A 61 -11.01 -8.12 7.43
CA LYS A 61 -9.56 -8.32 7.51
C LYS A 61 -9.26 -9.78 7.81
N LEU A 62 -8.44 -10.41 6.96
CA LEU A 62 -7.95 -11.77 7.11
C LEU A 62 -6.47 -11.75 7.48
N HIS A 63 -6.11 -12.38 8.59
CA HIS A 63 -4.73 -12.70 8.93
C HIS A 63 -4.31 -13.97 8.21
N LEU A 64 -3.30 -13.88 7.34
CA LEU A 64 -2.94 -14.97 6.44
C LEU A 64 -2.18 -16.12 7.14
N THR A 65 -1.46 -15.82 8.21
CA THR A 65 -0.70 -16.80 8.97
C THR A 65 -1.58 -17.60 9.93
N SER A 66 -2.45 -16.93 10.69
CA SER A 66 -3.36 -17.58 11.65
C SER A 66 -4.66 -18.07 11.00
N GLY A 67 -5.08 -17.43 9.90
CA GLY A 67 -6.34 -17.72 9.22
C GLY A 67 -7.56 -17.06 9.84
N GLU A 68 -7.38 -16.21 10.84
CA GLU A 68 -8.44 -15.50 11.54
C GLU A 68 -9.04 -14.38 10.69
N LEU A 69 -10.36 -14.25 10.72
CA LEU A 69 -11.13 -13.25 9.98
C LEU A 69 -11.87 -12.33 10.95
N TYR A 70 -11.77 -11.02 10.72
CA TYR A 70 -12.41 -10.01 11.55
C TYR A 70 -13.27 -9.03 10.73
N ASP A 71 -14.43 -8.64 11.29
CA ASP A 71 -15.21 -7.51 10.80
C ASP A 71 -14.83 -6.24 11.57
N LEU A 72 -13.99 -5.41 11.00
CA LEU A 72 -13.48 -4.19 11.63
C LEU A 72 -14.52 -3.10 11.85
N ALA A 73 -15.72 -3.21 11.24
CA ALA A 73 -16.82 -2.28 11.52
C ALA A 73 -17.47 -2.60 12.87
N ALA A 74 -17.57 -3.87 13.23
CA ALA A 74 -18.15 -4.34 14.48
C ALA A 74 -17.11 -4.55 15.60
N ASP A 75 -15.89 -4.95 15.21
CA ASP A 75 -14.81 -5.36 16.10
C ASP A 75 -13.45 -4.80 15.63
N ILE A 76 -13.22 -3.51 15.89
CA ILE A 76 -11.94 -2.85 15.55
C ILE A 76 -10.76 -3.41 16.37
N GLY A 77 -11.05 -4.08 17.49
CA GLY A 77 -10.06 -4.68 18.39
C GLY A 77 -9.62 -6.08 17.97
N GLU A 78 -10.23 -6.64 16.91
CA GLU A 78 -9.88 -7.98 16.37
C GLU A 78 -9.95 -9.05 17.50
N THR A 79 -11.05 -9.08 18.25
CA THR A 79 -11.23 -9.96 19.40
C THR A 79 -12.02 -11.23 19.10
N THR A 80 -12.81 -11.24 18.01
CA THR A 80 -13.73 -12.32 17.68
C THR A 80 -13.44 -12.84 16.28
N ASP A 81 -12.87 -14.04 16.17
CA ASP A 81 -12.64 -14.71 14.91
C ASP A 81 -13.95 -15.18 14.27
N LEU A 82 -14.22 -14.73 13.05
CA LEU A 82 -15.40 -15.05 12.24
C LEU A 82 -15.11 -15.96 11.05
N ALA A 83 -13.91 -16.53 10.93
CA ALA A 83 -13.49 -17.30 9.76
C ALA A 83 -14.37 -18.52 9.50
N ALA A 84 -14.73 -19.27 10.55
CA ALA A 84 -15.56 -20.46 10.42
C ALA A 84 -17.01 -20.15 9.97
N GLN A 85 -17.48 -18.93 10.21
CA GLN A 85 -18.85 -18.49 9.90
C GLN A 85 -18.95 -17.86 8.50
N ASN A 86 -17.81 -17.44 7.91
CA ASN A 86 -17.75 -16.71 6.64
C ASN A 86 -16.67 -17.28 5.70
N PRO A 87 -16.72 -18.57 5.34
CA PRO A 87 -15.69 -19.21 4.55
C PRO A 87 -15.56 -18.62 3.13
N GLU A 88 -16.62 -18.09 2.56
CA GLU A 88 -16.62 -17.43 1.25
C GLU A 88 -15.85 -16.10 1.28
N ILE A 89 -15.89 -15.37 2.40
CA ILE A 89 -15.13 -14.12 2.58
C ILE A 89 -13.66 -14.46 2.75
N VAL A 90 -13.33 -15.49 3.55
CA VAL A 90 -11.97 -16.00 3.71
C VAL A 90 -11.37 -16.35 2.35
N GLU A 91 -12.11 -17.11 1.52
CA GLU A 91 -11.65 -17.52 0.19
C GLU A 91 -11.43 -16.30 -0.74
N SER A 92 -12.35 -15.35 -0.76
CA SER A 92 -12.23 -14.12 -1.55
C SER A 92 -10.98 -13.31 -1.14
N LEU A 93 -10.70 -13.19 0.16
CA LEU A 93 -9.52 -12.47 0.65
C LEU A 93 -8.22 -13.23 0.37
N ARG A 94 -8.23 -14.57 0.43
CA ARG A 94 -7.09 -15.41 0.01
C ARG A 94 -6.76 -15.23 -1.47
N GLN A 95 -7.76 -15.20 -2.34
CA GLN A 95 -7.54 -14.95 -3.77
C GLN A 95 -6.92 -13.59 -4.04
N ARG A 96 -7.31 -12.54 -3.28
CA ARG A 96 -6.67 -11.22 -3.34
C ARG A 96 -5.22 -11.27 -2.84
N ALA A 97 -4.96 -11.99 -1.76
CA ALA A 97 -3.60 -12.19 -1.26
C ALA A 97 -2.72 -12.91 -2.29
N ASP A 98 -3.24 -13.95 -2.95
CA ASP A 98 -2.50 -14.68 -3.97
C ASP A 98 -2.22 -13.83 -5.23
N ALA A 99 -3.13 -12.94 -5.59
CA ALA A 99 -2.87 -11.96 -6.65
C ALA A 99 -1.76 -10.99 -6.24
N CYS A 100 -1.77 -10.49 -5.00
CA CYS A 100 -0.72 -9.64 -4.47
C CYS A 100 0.65 -10.35 -4.40
N ARG A 101 0.68 -11.62 -3.99
CA ARG A 101 1.89 -12.45 -3.99
C ARG A 101 2.51 -12.58 -5.37
N ARG A 102 1.70 -12.80 -6.39
CA ARG A 102 2.19 -12.86 -7.79
C ARG A 102 2.75 -11.52 -8.24
N ASP A 103 2.14 -10.41 -7.84
CA ASP A 103 2.59 -9.06 -8.22
C ASP A 103 3.85 -8.64 -7.45
N LEU A 104 3.80 -8.66 -6.11
CA LEU A 104 4.81 -8.06 -5.24
C LEU A 104 5.74 -9.07 -4.57
N GLY A 105 5.32 -10.31 -4.45
CA GLY A 105 6.05 -11.35 -3.73
C GLY A 105 5.61 -11.48 -2.26
N ASP A 106 6.08 -12.56 -1.63
CA ASP A 106 5.86 -12.86 -0.21
C ASP A 106 6.90 -13.90 0.24
N SER A 107 7.78 -13.52 1.15
CA SER A 107 8.84 -14.43 1.63
C SER A 107 8.31 -15.60 2.46
N LEU A 108 7.10 -15.50 3.04
CA LEU A 108 6.49 -16.63 3.75
C LEU A 108 6.09 -17.78 2.82
N THR A 109 5.96 -17.51 1.53
CA THR A 109 5.55 -18.50 0.51
C THR A 109 6.60 -18.68 -0.60
N ASP A 110 7.79 -18.11 -0.43
CA ASP A 110 8.87 -18.07 -1.43
C ASP A 110 8.44 -17.45 -2.78
N ALA A 111 7.38 -16.64 -2.78
CA ALA A 111 6.92 -15.93 -3.96
C ALA A 111 7.82 -14.73 -4.23
N THR A 112 8.47 -14.67 -5.40
CA THR A 112 9.41 -13.59 -5.76
C THR A 112 8.72 -12.32 -6.26
N GLY A 113 7.48 -12.41 -6.74
CA GLY A 113 6.74 -11.31 -7.36
C GLY A 113 7.24 -10.96 -8.77
N GLU A 114 6.29 -10.77 -9.68
CA GLU A 114 6.59 -10.51 -11.10
C GLU A 114 6.85 -9.02 -11.37
N ASN A 115 6.24 -8.14 -10.58
CA ASN A 115 6.24 -6.69 -10.79
C ASN A 115 6.81 -5.91 -9.59
N ARG A 116 7.82 -6.46 -8.90
CA ARG A 116 8.48 -5.73 -7.80
C ARG A 116 9.01 -4.39 -8.29
N ARG A 117 8.71 -3.34 -7.52
CA ARG A 117 9.17 -1.98 -7.85
C ARG A 117 10.65 -1.87 -7.48
N PRO A 118 11.57 -1.67 -8.45
CA PRO A 118 12.98 -1.53 -8.13
C PRO A 118 13.21 -0.23 -7.34
N CYS A 119 14.03 -0.31 -6.31
CA CYS A 119 14.49 0.91 -5.62
C CYS A 119 15.40 1.72 -6.55
N GLY A 120 15.37 3.04 -6.41
CA GLY A 120 16.35 3.91 -7.05
C GLY A 120 17.76 3.56 -6.57
N ARG A 121 18.73 3.59 -7.47
CA ARG A 121 20.15 3.36 -7.15
C ARG A 121 20.97 4.50 -7.73
N VAL A 122 21.96 4.92 -6.98
CA VAL A 122 22.96 5.90 -7.41
C VAL A 122 24.32 5.20 -7.42
N GLU A 123 25.01 5.23 -8.56
CA GLU A 123 26.30 4.54 -8.71
C GLU A 123 27.41 5.16 -7.83
N ASN A 124 27.40 6.50 -7.71
CA ASN A 124 28.36 7.25 -6.90
C ASN A 124 27.61 8.20 -5.96
N PRO A 125 27.05 7.71 -4.86
CA PRO A 125 26.34 8.59 -3.91
C PRO A 125 27.30 9.61 -3.33
N GLN A 126 27.00 10.90 -3.50
CA GLN A 126 27.72 12.00 -2.86
C GLN A 126 26.91 12.43 -1.63
N PRO A 127 27.45 12.28 -0.42
CA PRO A 127 26.78 12.83 0.76
C PRO A 127 26.70 14.36 0.63
N LEU A 128 25.55 14.92 0.92
CA LEU A 128 25.35 16.38 0.95
C LEU A 128 25.96 16.93 2.24
N THR A 129 27.30 17.07 2.23
CA THR A 129 28.08 17.59 3.38
C THR A 129 28.34 19.08 3.33
N THR A 130 28.00 19.73 2.20
CA THR A 130 28.16 21.17 2.01
C THR A 130 26.89 21.81 1.49
N GLN A 131 26.56 23.00 2.01
CA GLN A 131 25.44 23.77 1.50
C GLN A 131 25.75 24.29 0.09
N ASP A 132 24.94 23.91 -0.88
CA ASP A 132 24.95 24.52 -2.22
C ASP A 132 23.72 25.43 -2.36
N THR A 133 23.95 26.73 -2.36
CA THR A 133 22.89 27.75 -2.49
C THR A 133 22.21 27.75 -3.87
N ASN A 134 22.80 27.09 -4.86
CA ASN A 134 22.27 26.96 -6.20
C ASN A 134 21.55 25.62 -6.39
N HIS A 135 21.55 24.74 -5.40
CA HIS A 135 20.81 23.48 -5.48
C HIS A 135 19.29 23.76 -5.52
N PRO A 136 18.52 23.10 -6.41
CA PRO A 136 17.10 23.35 -6.56
C PRO A 136 16.26 23.02 -5.30
N TYR A 137 16.83 22.33 -4.34
CA TYR A 137 16.20 22.02 -3.06
C TYR A 137 16.97 22.65 -1.91
N ILE A 138 16.24 23.10 -0.88
CA ILE A 138 16.86 23.51 0.39
C ILE A 138 17.38 22.24 1.06
N VAL A 139 18.69 22.08 1.09
CA VAL A 139 19.33 20.99 1.81
C VAL A 139 19.57 21.45 3.25
N ALA A 140 18.82 20.88 4.19
CA ALA A 140 19.14 21.02 5.60
C ALA A 140 20.29 20.05 5.93
N MET A 141 21.43 20.59 6.33
CA MET A 141 22.48 19.77 6.94
C MET A 141 22.09 19.51 8.40
N TYR A 142 22.05 18.25 8.77
CA TYR A 142 22.00 17.85 10.17
C TYR A 142 23.42 17.49 10.59
N ASP A 143 23.92 18.20 11.62
CA ASP A 143 25.17 17.86 12.30
C ASP A 143 24.98 16.60 13.17
#